data_4e31a6e736925b64e43d80cb201b85ab
#
_entry.id   4e31a6e736925b64e43d80cb201b85ab
#
_cell.length_a   1.000
_cell.length_b   1.000
_cell.length_c   1.000
_cell.angle_alpha   90.00
_cell.angle_beta   90.00
_cell.angle_gamma   90.00
#
_symmetry.space_group_name_H-M   'P 1'
#
loop_
_entity.id
_entity.type
_entity.pdbx_description
1 polymer ?
#
loop_
_entity_poly.entity_id
_entity_poly.type
_entity_poly.pdbx_seq_one_letter_code
_entity_poly.pdbx_strand_id
1 'polypeptide(L)'
;MSDLIELSLSEISRRISCGDLTSEALTRAFLDQCDKREPEVQAFEFLDPEYALAQARARDRETPKSPLHGVPVAIKDVLDTFDMPTLWGDPPTYAGRRPTRDAPIVRALRDAGAVILGKTVVSRFGFWWPARTRNPLDLSRTPGSSSSGSAAAVAARMAPVAIGTQSGGSIIRPAAFCGLVGLKPTHDWIAWRNARDFAPSFDVCGALTRDVADLQLTLAAISGRSAYAPDSEIPASLTIGLHRTAEWGKAPAYVRDAYEATAARLFRAGCAIREIPLTPDYDRLSDAQHLIVQYETARLFDWELREARDGLDEGVRSLLEEGLAVPQSAYNAAQDLAARLRSRFAEDLQGVDLLMVPGSEGEPPPVSSCGGNMFIRLWMTLHAPDLSLPIGPGPTGMPLSVQLIARPGEDAALLARARRIEQILAKK
;
A
#
# COMPACT_ATOMS: atom_id res chain seq x y z
N MET A 1 -6.80 3.52 -28.25
CA MET A 1 -6.36 2.58 -27.17
C MET A 1 -5.74 3.30 -25.99
N SER A 2 -5.05 4.45 -26.18
CA SER A 2 -4.50 5.26 -25.04
C SER A 2 -5.55 5.72 -24.03
N ASP A 3 -6.78 5.93 -24.45
CA ASP A 3 -7.84 6.46 -23.59
C ASP A 3 -8.38 5.46 -22.55
N LEU A 4 -8.28 4.15 -22.80
CA LEU A 4 -8.80 3.13 -21.89
C LEU A 4 -8.01 3.02 -20.59
N ILE A 5 -6.70 3.20 -20.65
CA ILE A 5 -5.82 3.13 -19.47
C ILE A 5 -5.93 4.36 -18.56
N GLU A 6 -6.53 5.45 -19.03
CA GLU A 6 -6.78 6.67 -18.25
C GLU A 6 -8.16 6.68 -17.57
N LEU A 7 -9.06 5.76 -17.91
CA LEU A 7 -10.37 5.67 -17.27
C LEU A 7 -10.25 5.43 -15.76
N SER A 8 -11.17 6.01 -14.99
CA SER A 8 -11.37 5.65 -13.58
C SER A 8 -12.05 4.28 -13.46
N LEU A 9 -11.90 3.62 -12.31
CA LEU A 9 -12.58 2.35 -12.07
C LEU A 9 -14.10 2.47 -12.17
N SER A 10 -14.67 3.60 -11.74
CA SER A 10 -16.10 3.85 -11.85
C SER A 10 -16.56 3.87 -13.31
N GLU A 11 -15.82 4.53 -14.19
CA GLU A 11 -16.15 4.56 -15.61
C GLU A 11 -15.90 3.19 -16.31
N ILE A 12 -14.82 2.50 -15.95
CA ILE A 12 -14.56 1.12 -16.38
C ILE A 12 -15.73 0.21 -16.00
N SER A 13 -16.11 0.21 -14.71
CA SER A 13 -17.19 -0.59 -14.17
C SER A 13 -18.52 -0.31 -14.88
N ARG A 14 -18.85 0.97 -15.06
CA ARG A 14 -20.05 1.38 -15.79
C ARG A 14 -20.05 0.86 -17.21
N ARG A 15 -18.96 1.05 -17.97
CA ARG A 15 -18.87 0.63 -19.38
C ARG A 15 -18.94 -0.89 -19.54
N ILE A 16 -18.30 -1.66 -18.66
CA ILE A 16 -18.38 -3.12 -18.66
C ILE A 16 -19.83 -3.56 -18.36
N SER A 17 -20.46 -2.96 -17.35
CA SER A 17 -21.83 -3.31 -16.96
C SER A 17 -22.87 -3.00 -18.03
N CYS A 18 -22.65 -1.97 -18.86
CA CYS A 18 -23.52 -1.60 -19.97
C CYS A 18 -23.17 -2.31 -21.28
N GLY A 19 -22.07 -3.08 -21.33
CA GLY A 19 -21.59 -3.73 -22.56
C GLY A 19 -20.85 -2.80 -23.54
N ASP A 20 -20.54 -1.56 -23.12
CA ASP A 20 -19.80 -0.57 -23.93
C ASP A 20 -18.30 -0.86 -23.97
N LEU A 21 -17.79 -1.73 -23.08
CA LEU A 21 -16.40 -2.12 -22.96
C LEU A 21 -16.32 -3.59 -22.58
N THR A 22 -15.48 -4.36 -23.29
CA THR A 22 -15.16 -5.73 -22.93
C THR A 22 -13.95 -5.79 -22.00
N SER A 23 -13.93 -6.77 -21.10
CA SER A 23 -12.76 -7.08 -20.26
C SER A 23 -11.52 -7.40 -21.11
N GLU A 24 -11.71 -8.12 -22.24
CA GLU A 24 -10.61 -8.41 -23.18
C GLU A 24 -10.00 -7.13 -23.75
N ALA A 25 -10.82 -6.18 -24.23
CA ALA A 25 -10.33 -4.92 -24.80
C ALA A 25 -9.59 -4.08 -23.73
N LEU A 26 -10.12 -4.02 -22.52
CA LEU A 26 -9.49 -3.34 -21.40
C LEU A 26 -8.15 -3.97 -21.03
N THR A 27 -8.14 -5.30 -20.83
CA THR A 27 -6.93 -6.05 -20.44
C THR A 27 -5.85 -5.91 -21.51
N ARG A 28 -6.21 -5.98 -22.79
CA ARG A 28 -5.29 -5.76 -23.92
C ARG A 28 -4.65 -4.36 -23.87
N ALA A 29 -5.44 -3.31 -23.61
CA ALA A 29 -4.91 -1.96 -23.51
C ALA A 29 -3.85 -1.82 -22.37
N PHE A 30 -4.08 -2.47 -21.23
CA PHE A 30 -3.10 -2.49 -20.13
C PHE A 30 -1.87 -3.36 -20.46
N LEU A 31 -2.03 -4.48 -21.15
CA LEU A 31 -0.92 -5.30 -21.62
C LEU A 31 -0.05 -4.56 -22.67
N ASP A 32 -0.68 -3.83 -23.61
CA ASP A 32 0.04 -2.97 -24.56
C ASP A 32 0.86 -1.87 -23.82
N GLN A 33 0.35 -1.39 -22.69
CA GLN A 33 1.08 -0.44 -21.85
C GLN A 33 2.20 -1.12 -21.09
N CYS A 34 2.02 -2.36 -20.61
CA CYS A 34 3.08 -3.16 -20.03
C CYS A 34 4.22 -3.34 -21.03
N ASP A 35 3.95 -3.76 -22.27
CA ASP A 35 4.98 -3.95 -23.30
C ASP A 35 5.81 -2.69 -23.54
N LYS A 36 5.20 -1.51 -23.45
CA LYS A 36 5.89 -0.23 -23.63
C LYS A 36 6.74 0.18 -22.45
N ARG A 37 6.26 -0.07 -21.22
CA ARG A 37 6.86 0.50 -20.01
C ARG A 37 7.70 -0.49 -19.21
N GLU A 38 7.43 -1.80 -19.30
CA GLU A 38 8.14 -2.82 -18.53
C GLU A 38 9.67 -2.83 -18.77
N PRO A 39 10.19 -2.62 -19.98
CA PRO A 39 11.63 -2.57 -20.22
C PRO A 39 12.37 -1.51 -19.38
N GLU A 40 11.69 -0.41 -19.05
CA GLU A 40 12.24 0.71 -18.27
C GLU A 40 11.88 0.62 -16.79
N VAL A 41 10.62 0.31 -16.49
CA VAL A 41 10.05 0.37 -15.12
C VAL A 41 10.35 -0.88 -14.32
N GLN A 42 10.35 -2.06 -14.94
CA GLN A 42 10.58 -3.36 -14.33
C GLN A 42 9.63 -3.61 -13.13
N ALA A 43 8.33 -3.45 -13.39
CA ALA A 43 7.30 -3.56 -12.36
C ALA A 43 6.83 -4.99 -12.11
N PHE A 44 6.92 -5.88 -13.11
CA PHE A 44 6.41 -7.24 -13.02
C PHE A 44 7.53 -8.29 -12.79
N GLU A 45 7.27 -9.21 -11.89
CA GLU A 45 8.06 -10.43 -11.68
C GLU A 45 7.60 -11.54 -12.62
N PHE A 46 6.28 -11.63 -12.83
CA PHE A 46 5.64 -12.57 -13.72
C PHE A 46 4.46 -11.92 -14.41
N LEU A 47 4.41 -12.03 -15.73
CA LEU A 47 3.32 -11.56 -16.59
C LEU A 47 3.14 -12.57 -17.70
N ASP A 48 1.91 -13.07 -17.86
CA ASP A 48 1.51 -13.95 -18.97
C ASP A 48 0.33 -13.31 -19.70
N PRO A 49 0.57 -12.61 -20.82
CA PRO A 49 -0.45 -11.89 -21.56
C PRO A 49 -1.58 -12.78 -22.05
N GLU A 50 -1.26 -13.97 -22.57
CA GLU A 50 -2.30 -14.87 -23.09
C GLU A 50 -3.19 -15.43 -21.99
N TYR A 51 -2.60 -15.73 -20.83
CA TYR A 51 -3.37 -16.17 -19.67
C TYR A 51 -4.27 -15.05 -19.13
N ALA A 52 -3.77 -13.82 -19.04
CA ALA A 52 -4.57 -12.67 -18.63
C ALA A 52 -5.76 -12.43 -19.59
N LEU A 53 -5.52 -12.49 -20.92
CA LEU A 53 -6.57 -12.38 -21.93
C LEU A 53 -7.58 -13.53 -21.87
N ALA A 54 -7.14 -14.76 -21.57
CA ALA A 54 -8.03 -15.90 -21.39
C ALA A 54 -9.00 -15.70 -20.20
N GLN A 55 -8.49 -15.16 -19.08
CA GLN A 55 -9.32 -14.77 -17.93
C GLN A 55 -10.32 -13.67 -18.34
N ALA A 56 -9.86 -12.62 -19.03
CA ALA A 56 -10.70 -11.52 -19.48
C ALA A 56 -11.86 -12.00 -20.38
N ARG A 57 -11.57 -12.85 -21.38
CA ARG A 57 -12.60 -13.48 -22.24
C ARG A 57 -13.60 -14.31 -21.44
N ALA A 58 -13.16 -14.93 -20.34
CA ALA A 58 -14.07 -15.65 -19.45
C ALA A 58 -15.00 -14.68 -18.72
N ARG A 59 -14.49 -13.54 -18.24
CA ARG A 59 -15.31 -12.49 -17.61
C ARG A 59 -16.34 -11.91 -18.57
N ASP A 60 -16.00 -11.68 -19.84
CA ASP A 60 -16.93 -11.16 -20.86
C ASP A 60 -18.16 -12.06 -21.12
N ARG A 61 -18.12 -13.35 -20.70
CA ARG A 61 -19.22 -14.28 -20.81
C ARG A 61 -20.07 -14.38 -19.54
N GLU A 62 -19.69 -13.72 -18.49
CA GLU A 62 -20.38 -13.74 -17.19
C GLU A 62 -21.16 -12.45 -16.97
N THR A 63 -22.22 -12.52 -16.18
CA THR A 63 -22.88 -11.32 -15.66
C THR A 63 -21.95 -10.60 -14.69
N PRO A 64 -21.78 -9.26 -14.81
CA PRO A 64 -20.95 -8.49 -13.89
C PRO A 64 -21.33 -8.74 -12.42
N LYS A 65 -20.35 -9.06 -11.58
CA LYS A 65 -20.55 -9.45 -10.18
C LYS A 65 -20.28 -8.29 -9.19
N SER A 66 -19.40 -7.38 -9.58
CA SER A 66 -18.95 -6.28 -8.72
C SER A 66 -18.34 -5.16 -9.59
N PRO A 67 -18.00 -4.00 -9.02
CA PRO A 67 -17.25 -2.96 -9.72
C PRO A 67 -15.88 -3.38 -10.28
N LEU A 68 -15.30 -4.46 -9.77
CA LEU A 68 -14.04 -5.03 -10.29
C LEU A 68 -14.24 -6.13 -11.34
N HIS A 69 -15.47 -6.43 -11.72
CA HIS A 69 -15.70 -7.46 -12.74
C HIS A 69 -15.03 -7.09 -14.06
N GLY A 70 -14.16 -7.99 -14.55
CA GLY A 70 -13.40 -7.79 -15.79
C GLY A 70 -12.24 -6.80 -15.70
N VAL A 71 -11.95 -6.25 -14.52
CA VAL A 71 -10.86 -5.28 -14.29
C VAL A 71 -9.54 -6.03 -14.06
N PRO A 72 -8.45 -5.70 -14.78
CA PRO A 72 -7.12 -6.25 -14.51
C PRO A 72 -6.53 -5.69 -13.21
N VAL A 73 -6.06 -6.58 -12.33
CA VAL A 73 -5.46 -6.25 -11.02
C VAL A 73 -4.09 -6.89 -10.90
N ALA A 74 -3.08 -6.11 -10.54
CA ALA A 74 -1.72 -6.58 -10.31
C ALA A 74 -1.52 -7.01 -8.85
N ILE A 75 -0.79 -8.11 -8.63
CA ILE A 75 -0.66 -8.76 -7.32
C ILE A 75 0.81 -8.78 -6.89
N LYS A 76 1.12 -8.24 -5.73
CA LYS A 76 2.47 -8.30 -5.15
C LYS A 76 2.95 -9.75 -5.01
N ASP A 77 4.21 -10.01 -5.38
CA ASP A 77 4.78 -11.36 -5.44
C ASP A 77 5.14 -11.97 -4.07
N VAL A 78 4.44 -11.58 -3.02
CA VAL A 78 4.39 -12.30 -1.73
C VAL A 78 3.05 -12.97 -1.50
N LEU A 79 2.04 -12.64 -2.32
CA LEU A 79 0.69 -13.18 -2.22
C LEU A 79 0.54 -14.35 -3.17
N ASP A 80 0.18 -15.50 -2.62
CA ASP A 80 0.03 -16.73 -3.38
C ASP A 80 -1.12 -16.66 -4.39
N THR A 81 -0.84 -17.14 -5.59
CA THR A 81 -1.80 -17.36 -6.67
C THR A 81 -1.64 -18.78 -7.17
N PHE A 82 -2.70 -19.58 -7.24
CA PHE A 82 -2.60 -21.01 -7.56
C PHE A 82 -2.11 -21.27 -8.99
N ASP A 83 -2.23 -20.29 -9.86
CA ASP A 83 -1.99 -20.37 -11.30
C ASP A 83 -0.68 -19.68 -11.76
N MET A 84 -0.03 -18.94 -10.88
CA MET A 84 1.22 -18.22 -11.18
C MET A 84 2.30 -18.55 -10.14
N PRO A 85 3.59 -18.39 -10.48
CA PRO A 85 4.64 -18.51 -9.47
C PRO A 85 4.51 -17.43 -8.39
N THR A 86 5.00 -17.71 -7.19
CA THR A 86 5.19 -16.74 -6.12
C THR A 86 6.58 -16.94 -5.54
N LEU A 87 7.49 -16.01 -5.80
CA LEU A 87 8.93 -16.14 -5.60
C LEU A 87 9.47 -15.31 -4.43
N TRP A 88 8.61 -14.50 -3.80
CA TRP A 88 8.92 -13.62 -2.66
C TRP A 88 10.14 -12.71 -2.89
N GLY A 89 10.34 -12.26 -4.15
CA GLY A 89 11.47 -11.42 -4.55
C GLY A 89 12.82 -12.12 -4.52
N ASP A 90 12.84 -13.45 -4.41
CA ASP A 90 14.05 -14.27 -4.42
C ASP A 90 13.92 -15.47 -5.38
N PRO A 91 13.91 -15.22 -6.71
CA PRO A 91 13.80 -16.28 -7.70
C PRO A 91 14.82 -17.43 -7.55
N PRO A 92 16.09 -17.18 -7.18
CA PRO A 92 17.05 -18.28 -7.01
C PRO A 92 16.66 -19.29 -5.93
N THR A 93 16.20 -18.81 -4.76
CA THR A 93 15.82 -19.69 -3.65
C THR A 93 14.50 -20.42 -3.92
N TYR A 94 13.56 -19.74 -4.59
CA TYR A 94 12.20 -20.26 -4.79
C TYR A 94 11.90 -20.61 -6.26
N ALA A 95 12.93 -20.87 -7.05
CA ALA A 95 12.79 -21.28 -8.45
C ALA A 95 11.79 -22.45 -8.58
N GLY A 96 10.80 -22.28 -9.45
CA GLY A 96 9.78 -23.29 -9.71
C GLY A 96 8.68 -23.40 -8.64
N ARG A 97 8.71 -22.59 -7.56
CA ARG A 97 7.62 -22.59 -6.58
C ARG A 97 6.31 -22.15 -7.24
N ARG A 98 5.30 -23.01 -7.18
CA ARG A 98 3.92 -22.71 -7.59
C ARG A 98 2.98 -23.03 -6.43
N PRO A 99 2.25 -22.05 -5.91
CA PRO A 99 1.26 -22.27 -4.87
C PRO A 99 0.13 -23.19 -5.35
N THR A 100 -0.48 -23.93 -4.44
CA THR A 100 -1.63 -24.80 -4.75
C THR A 100 -2.98 -24.14 -4.49
N ARG A 101 -2.98 -22.94 -3.92
CA ARG A 101 -4.18 -22.15 -3.59
C ARG A 101 -3.88 -20.66 -3.61
N ASP A 102 -4.91 -19.87 -3.80
CA ASP A 102 -4.84 -18.42 -3.69
C ASP A 102 -4.72 -17.97 -2.22
N ALA A 103 -4.01 -16.88 -1.99
CA ALA A 103 -4.16 -16.08 -0.78
C ALA A 103 -5.60 -15.56 -0.68
N PRO A 104 -6.17 -15.35 0.54
CA PRO A 104 -7.56 -14.93 0.71
C PRO A 104 -7.93 -13.67 -0.08
N ILE A 105 -7.04 -12.68 -0.14
CA ILE A 105 -7.27 -11.45 -0.91
C ILE A 105 -7.35 -11.72 -2.42
N VAL A 106 -6.52 -12.63 -2.95
CA VAL A 106 -6.55 -13.03 -4.36
C VAL A 106 -7.85 -13.77 -4.67
N ARG A 107 -8.28 -14.65 -3.77
CA ARG A 107 -9.57 -15.33 -3.88
C ARG A 107 -10.73 -14.33 -3.89
N ALA A 108 -10.74 -13.35 -2.99
CA ALA A 108 -11.78 -12.32 -2.97
C ALA A 108 -11.83 -11.51 -4.28
N LEU A 109 -10.67 -11.18 -4.87
CA LEU A 109 -10.59 -10.53 -6.17
C LEU A 109 -11.20 -11.38 -7.28
N ARG A 110 -10.89 -12.68 -7.33
CA ARG A 110 -11.48 -13.59 -8.33
C ARG A 110 -13.00 -13.74 -8.14
N ASP A 111 -13.45 -13.84 -6.90
CA ASP A 111 -14.87 -13.94 -6.57
C ASP A 111 -15.61 -12.65 -6.95
N ALA A 112 -14.95 -11.49 -6.86
CA ALA A 112 -15.43 -10.20 -7.37
C ALA A 112 -15.40 -10.11 -8.91
N GLY A 113 -14.82 -11.08 -9.61
CA GLY A 113 -14.75 -11.13 -11.07
C GLY A 113 -13.54 -10.42 -11.67
N ALA A 114 -12.55 -10.02 -10.87
CA ALA A 114 -11.33 -9.40 -11.38
C ALA A 114 -10.51 -10.35 -12.26
N VAL A 115 -9.70 -9.77 -13.15
CA VAL A 115 -8.66 -10.46 -13.93
C VAL A 115 -7.34 -10.32 -13.17
N ILE A 116 -6.70 -11.41 -12.78
CA ILE A 116 -5.36 -11.35 -12.18
C ILE A 116 -4.35 -11.16 -13.30
N LEU A 117 -3.81 -9.94 -13.40
CA LEU A 117 -2.96 -9.53 -14.51
C LEU A 117 -1.58 -10.19 -14.46
N GLY A 118 -0.97 -10.21 -13.28
CA GLY A 118 0.37 -10.74 -13.06
C GLY A 118 0.87 -10.47 -11.66
N LYS A 119 2.13 -10.89 -11.40
CA LYS A 119 2.83 -10.74 -10.12
C LYS A 119 3.79 -9.57 -10.20
N THR A 120 3.70 -8.63 -9.25
CA THR A 120 4.55 -7.44 -9.24
C THR A 120 5.79 -7.64 -8.40
N VAL A 121 6.90 -7.04 -8.83
CA VAL A 121 8.18 -7.08 -8.13
C VAL A 121 8.03 -6.64 -6.69
N VAL A 122 8.66 -7.38 -5.81
CA VAL A 122 8.84 -7.09 -4.40
C VAL A 122 10.34 -7.08 -4.07
N SER A 123 10.77 -6.28 -3.13
CA SER A 123 12.12 -6.42 -2.56
C SER A 123 12.26 -7.79 -1.91
N ARG A 124 13.48 -8.31 -1.90
CA ARG A 124 13.78 -9.68 -1.42
C ARG A 124 13.10 -9.96 -0.09
N PHE A 125 12.28 -10.99 -0.05
CA PHE A 125 11.44 -11.43 1.07
C PHE A 125 10.49 -10.37 1.66
N GLY A 126 10.34 -9.22 1.02
CA GLY A 126 9.57 -8.10 1.56
C GLY A 126 10.37 -7.18 2.49
N PHE A 127 11.67 -7.41 2.65
CA PHE A 127 12.55 -6.53 3.43
C PHE A 127 12.69 -5.13 2.79
N TRP A 128 13.27 -4.20 3.52
CA TRP A 128 13.45 -2.80 3.10
C TRP A 128 14.73 -2.56 2.29
N TRP A 129 14.97 -3.45 1.31
CA TRP A 129 16.05 -3.31 0.34
C TRP A 129 15.54 -2.72 -0.97
N PRO A 130 16.40 -2.06 -1.75
CA PRO A 130 16.08 -1.67 -3.12
C PRO A 130 15.73 -2.90 -3.97
N ALA A 131 14.67 -2.79 -4.78
CA ALA A 131 14.35 -3.76 -5.82
C ALA A 131 14.82 -3.24 -7.18
N ARG A 132 14.73 -4.06 -8.23
CA ARG A 132 15.09 -3.63 -9.59
C ARG A 132 14.13 -2.59 -10.18
N THR A 133 12.91 -2.49 -9.65
CA THR A 133 11.87 -1.58 -10.13
C THR A 133 12.30 -0.13 -10.01
N ARG A 134 12.01 0.64 -11.05
CA ARG A 134 12.28 2.07 -11.14
C ARG A 134 11.01 2.89 -11.01
N ASN A 135 11.13 4.10 -10.49
CA ASN A 135 9.98 5.00 -10.38
C ASN A 135 9.59 5.51 -11.78
N PRO A 136 8.34 5.29 -12.25
CA PRO A 136 7.95 5.69 -13.59
C PRO A 136 7.88 7.21 -13.82
N LEU A 137 7.93 8.02 -12.75
CA LEU A 137 7.98 9.49 -12.81
C LEU A 137 9.40 10.00 -13.01
N ASP A 138 10.42 9.26 -12.53
CA ASP A 138 11.84 9.51 -12.75
C ASP A 138 12.59 8.17 -12.56
N LEU A 139 13.08 7.59 -13.65
CA LEU A 139 13.71 6.27 -13.68
C LEU A 139 15.02 6.18 -12.88
N SER A 140 15.61 7.31 -12.48
CA SER A 140 16.79 7.36 -11.61
C SER A 140 16.44 7.21 -10.12
N ARG A 141 15.15 7.27 -9.78
CA ARG A 141 14.65 7.25 -8.40
C ARG A 141 13.94 5.95 -8.06
N THR A 142 13.87 5.66 -6.76
CA THR A 142 13.14 4.51 -6.25
C THR A 142 11.63 4.72 -6.27
N PRO A 143 10.82 3.70 -6.56
CA PRO A 143 9.38 3.74 -6.30
C PRO A 143 9.03 3.43 -4.83
N GLY A 144 10.02 3.26 -3.96
CA GLY A 144 9.84 2.78 -2.59
C GLY A 144 9.87 1.24 -2.49
N SER A 145 9.73 0.71 -1.29
CA SER A 145 9.79 -0.72 -0.97
C SER A 145 8.79 -1.04 0.16
N SER A 146 8.31 -2.28 0.31
CA SER A 146 8.60 -3.46 -0.53
C SER A 146 7.62 -3.65 -1.68
N SER A 147 6.44 -2.98 -1.74
CA SER A 147 5.47 -3.04 -2.85
C SER A 147 5.89 -2.15 -4.03
N SER A 148 7.18 -2.22 -4.41
CA SER A 148 7.78 -1.38 -5.45
C SER A 148 7.10 -1.56 -6.80
N GLY A 149 6.98 -2.80 -7.28
CA GLY A 149 6.33 -3.11 -8.54
C GLY A 149 4.85 -2.77 -8.56
N SER A 150 4.14 -2.98 -7.43
CA SER A 150 2.71 -2.64 -7.32
C SER A 150 2.47 -1.14 -7.51
N ALA A 151 3.25 -0.29 -6.83
CA ALA A 151 3.12 1.16 -6.99
C ALA A 151 3.56 1.62 -8.39
N ALA A 152 4.69 1.11 -8.89
CA ALA A 152 5.19 1.47 -10.21
C ALA A 152 4.23 1.07 -11.33
N ALA A 153 3.59 -0.12 -11.26
CA ALA A 153 2.63 -0.57 -12.24
C ALA A 153 1.42 0.37 -12.35
N VAL A 154 0.87 0.82 -11.21
CA VAL A 154 -0.27 1.75 -11.21
C VAL A 154 0.16 3.13 -11.70
N ALA A 155 1.28 3.65 -11.24
CA ALA A 155 1.79 4.97 -11.65
C ALA A 155 2.16 5.02 -13.14
N ALA A 156 2.67 3.91 -13.70
CA ALA A 156 2.99 3.77 -15.13
C ALA A 156 1.77 3.44 -16.00
N ARG A 157 0.55 3.37 -15.45
CA ARG A 157 -0.67 2.94 -16.17
C ARG A 157 -0.61 1.51 -16.73
N MET A 158 0.17 0.64 -16.10
CA MET A 158 0.28 -0.78 -16.47
C MET A 158 -0.81 -1.63 -15.79
N ALA A 159 -1.44 -1.09 -14.75
CA ALA A 159 -2.62 -1.64 -14.10
C ALA A 159 -3.45 -0.50 -13.48
N PRO A 160 -4.78 -0.60 -13.41
CA PRO A 160 -5.60 0.43 -12.75
C PRO A 160 -5.55 0.30 -11.23
N VAL A 161 -5.33 -0.91 -10.72
CA VAL A 161 -5.25 -1.28 -9.30
C VAL A 161 -4.11 -2.27 -9.08
N ALA A 162 -3.42 -2.12 -7.97
CA ALA A 162 -2.49 -3.14 -7.50
C ALA A 162 -2.70 -3.45 -6.01
N ILE A 163 -2.51 -4.72 -5.65
CA ILE A 163 -2.49 -5.16 -4.26
C ILE A 163 -1.05 -5.15 -3.76
N GLY A 164 -0.86 -4.53 -2.60
CA GLY A 164 0.38 -4.51 -1.86
C GLY A 164 0.24 -5.13 -0.48
N THR A 165 1.35 -5.21 0.25
CA THR A 165 1.38 -5.63 1.65
C THR A 165 2.24 -4.69 2.47
N GLN A 166 1.95 -4.56 3.76
CA GLN A 166 2.73 -3.71 4.64
C GLN A 166 2.89 -4.34 6.01
N SER A 167 4.12 -4.29 6.52
CA SER A 167 4.47 -4.60 7.92
C SER A 167 5.19 -3.42 8.60
N GLY A 168 5.75 -2.49 7.79
CA GLY A 168 6.50 -1.33 8.32
C GLY A 168 6.39 -0.04 7.50
N GLY A 169 5.78 -0.07 6.31
CA GLY A 169 5.70 1.11 5.42
C GLY A 169 5.54 0.76 3.95
N SER A 170 5.37 -0.52 3.64
CA SER A 170 5.50 -1.07 2.28
C SER A 170 4.31 -0.85 1.34
N ILE A 171 3.27 -0.13 1.75
CA ILE A 171 2.19 0.40 0.89
C ILE A 171 2.28 1.92 0.88
N ILE A 172 2.33 2.54 2.06
CA ILE A 172 2.27 3.99 2.24
C ILE A 172 3.45 4.68 1.57
N ARG A 173 4.68 4.19 1.79
CA ARG A 173 5.88 4.77 1.18
C ARG A 173 5.90 4.64 -0.35
N PRO A 174 5.66 3.46 -0.97
CA PRO A 174 5.56 3.37 -2.42
C PRO A 174 4.43 4.22 -3.01
N ALA A 175 3.27 4.32 -2.35
CA ALA A 175 2.20 5.23 -2.76
C ALA A 175 2.68 6.68 -2.77
N ALA A 176 3.33 7.14 -1.69
CA ALA A 176 3.87 8.47 -1.56
C ALA A 176 4.89 8.80 -2.67
N PHE A 177 5.83 7.89 -2.92
CA PHE A 177 6.90 8.09 -3.89
C PHE A 177 6.44 8.02 -5.35
N CYS A 178 5.33 7.34 -5.63
CA CYS A 178 4.75 7.23 -6.95
C CYS A 178 3.56 8.16 -7.21
N GLY A 179 3.22 9.04 -6.24
CA GLY A 179 2.11 9.98 -6.38
C GLY A 179 0.74 9.30 -6.44
N LEU A 180 0.56 8.23 -5.67
CA LEU A 180 -0.64 7.41 -5.63
C LEU A 180 -1.38 7.54 -4.31
N VAL A 181 -2.65 7.14 -4.32
CA VAL A 181 -3.40 6.81 -3.11
C VAL A 181 -3.12 5.37 -2.75
N GLY A 182 -2.71 5.15 -1.50
CA GLY A 182 -2.45 3.81 -0.98
C GLY A 182 -3.09 3.64 0.39
N LEU A 183 -3.78 2.53 0.62
CA LEU A 183 -4.37 2.22 1.93
C LEU A 183 -3.71 1.01 2.56
N LYS A 184 -3.27 1.19 3.78
CA LYS A 184 -3.06 0.14 4.77
C LYS A 184 -4.32 0.10 5.65
N PRO A 185 -5.19 -0.89 5.53
CA PRO A 185 -6.41 -0.96 6.34
C PRO A 185 -6.11 -1.22 7.82
N THR A 186 -7.12 -1.18 8.65
CA THR A 186 -7.07 -1.71 10.02
C THR A 186 -6.49 -3.12 10.00
N HIS A 187 -5.62 -3.45 10.98
CA HIS A 187 -5.06 -4.79 11.10
C HIS A 187 -6.18 -5.84 11.21
N ASP A 188 -6.00 -7.00 10.59
CA ASP A 188 -6.99 -8.08 10.48
C ASP A 188 -8.31 -7.74 9.77
N TRP A 189 -8.42 -6.53 9.16
CA TRP A 189 -9.63 -6.15 8.46
C TRP A 189 -9.86 -6.95 7.16
N ILE A 190 -8.81 -7.14 6.37
CA ILE A 190 -8.76 -8.11 5.27
C ILE A 190 -8.07 -9.35 5.82
N ALA A 191 -8.68 -10.51 5.66
CA ALA A 191 -8.10 -11.75 6.13
C ALA A 191 -6.69 -11.93 5.53
N TRP A 192 -5.68 -11.70 6.37
CA TRP A 192 -4.29 -12.00 6.06
C TRP A 192 -4.04 -13.44 6.44
N ARG A 193 -3.94 -14.33 5.49
CA ARG A 193 -3.34 -15.65 5.67
C ARG A 193 -2.69 -16.02 4.36
N ASN A 194 -1.46 -15.63 4.23
CA ASN A 194 -0.62 -16.04 3.11
C ASN A 194 0.07 -17.38 3.43
N ALA A 195 0.74 -17.96 2.45
CA ALA A 195 1.58 -19.14 2.68
C ALA A 195 2.70 -18.86 3.67
N ARG A 196 3.08 -17.58 3.83
CA ARG A 196 4.13 -17.13 4.73
C ARG A 196 3.87 -15.72 5.24
N ASP A 197 4.00 -15.54 6.54
CA ASP A 197 4.03 -14.26 7.21
C ASP A 197 5.44 -13.64 7.18
N PHE A 198 5.51 -12.32 7.31
CA PHE A 198 6.75 -11.57 7.50
C PHE A 198 6.90 -11.12 8.96
N ALA A 199 5.87 -10.44 9.47
CA ALA A 199 5.74 -10.04 10.87
C ALA A 199 4.27 -10.12 11.28
N PRO A 200 3.80 -11.25 11.86
CA PRO A 200 2.39 -11.52 12.13
C PRO A 200 1.70 -10.43 12.95
N SER A 201 2.43 -9.75 13.84
CA SER A 201 1.90 -8.63 14.62
C SER A 201 1.46 -7.44 13.78
N PHE A 202 1.87 -7.35 12.49
CA PHE A 202 1.66 -6.15 11.68
C PHE A 202 1.23 -6.41 10.24
N ASP A 203 1.41 -7.63 9.73
CA ASP A 203 1.17 -7.90 8.32
C ASP A 203 -0.26 -7.58 7.90
N VAL A 204 -0.40 -6.78 6.85
CA VAL A 204 -1.67 -6.44 6.24
C VAL A 204 -1.57 -6.41 4.72
N CYS A 205 -2.67 -6.78 4.03
CA CYS A 205 -2.88 -6.46 2.63
C CYS A 205 -3.55 -5.09 2.49
N GLY A 206 -3.24 -4.40 1.40
CA GLY A 206 -3.92 -3.17 1.02
C GLY A 206 -3.83 -2.92 -0.47
N ALA A 207 -4.37 -1.82 -0.93
CA ALA A 207 -4.47 -1.50 -2.34
C ALA A 207 -3.82 -0.15 -2.66
N LEU A 208 -3.36 -0.03 -3.91
CA LEU A 208 -2.82 1.18 -4.50
C LEU A 208 -3.65 1.52 -5.75
N THR A 209 -4.09 2.77 -5.83
CA THR A 209 -4.91 3.32 -6.93
C THR A 209 -4.47 4.75 -7.23
N ARG A 210 -5.05 5.35 -8.27
CA ARG A 210 -4.75 6.74 -8.65
C ARG A 210 -5.48 7.77 -7.80
N ASP A 211 -6.65 7.43 -7.30
CA ASP A 211 -7.51 8.29 -6.49
C ASP A 211 -8.27 7.50 -5.42
N VAL A 212 -8.91 8.24 -4.51
CA VAL A 212 -9.65 7.65 -3.38
C VAL A 212 -10.91 6.93 -3.85
N ALA A 213 -11.57 7.38 -4.92
CA ALA A 213 -12.79 6.74 -5.42
C ALA A 213 -12.51 5.33 -5.96
N ASP A 214 -11.43 5.17 -6.72
CA ASP A 214 -10.98 3.88 -7.22
C ASP A 214 -10.61 2.93 -6.08
N LEU A 215 -10.00 3.47 -5.02
CA LEU A 215 -9.69 2.70 -3.81
C LEU A 215 -10.96 2.23 -3.09
N GLN A 216 -11.97 3.12 -2.96
CA GLN A 216 -13.27 2.77 -2.38
C GLN A 216 -13.95 1.63 -3.14
N LEU A 217 -14.01 1.72 -4.47
CA LEU A 217 -14.57 0.67 -5.32
C LEU A 217 -13.83 -0.66 -5.15
N THR A 218 -12.51 -0.62 -5.08
CA THR A 218 -11.67 -1.80 -4.85
C THR A 218 -12.03 -2.48 -3.55
N LEU A 219 -12.10 -1.72 -2.44
CA LEU A 219 -12.40 -2.27 -1.13
C LEU A 219 -13.85 -2.75 -0.99
N ALA A 220 -14.80 -2.04 -1.59
CA ALA A 220 -16.18 -2.50 -1.65
C ALA A 220 -16.30 -3.86 -2.35
N ALA A 221 -15.62 -4.03 -3.48
CA ALA A 221 -15.63 -5.27 -4.25
C ALA A 221 -15.03 -6.47 -3.51
N ILE A 222 -13.88 -6.29 -2.85
CA ILE A 222 -13.18 -7.40 -2.15
C ILE A 222 -13.77 -7.72 -0.78
N SER A 223 -14.45 -6.76 -0.13
CA SER A 223 -15.05 -6.97 1.19
C SER A 223 -16.54 -7.33 1.15
N GLY A 224 -17.21 -7.08 0.03
CA GLY A 224 -18.66 -7.20 -0.10
C GLY A 224 -19.45 -6.22 0.78
N ARG A 225 -18.79 -5.18 1.34
CA ARG A 225 -19.43 -4.22 2.26
C ARG A 225 -19.77 -2.92 1.55
N SER A 226 -21.05 -2.59 1.50
CA SER A 226 -21.56 -1.32 0.91
C SER A 226 -21.04 -0.05 1.60
N ALA A 227 -20.58 -0.14 2.85
CA ALA A 227 -19.98 0.97 3.57
C ALA A 227 -18.74 1.58 2.88
N TYR A 228 -18.10 0.84 1.97
CA TYR A 228 -16.97 1.32 1.16
C TYR A 228 -17.39 1.89 -0.19
N ALA A 229 -18.67 1.82 -0.56
CA ALA A 229 -19.12 2.32 -1.85
C ALA A 229 -18.87 3.84 -1.98
N PRO A 230 -18.51 4.33 -3.18
CA PRO A 230 -18.25 5.75 -3.42
C PRO A 230 -19.44 6.67 -3.14
N ASP A 231 -20.65 6.11 -3.11
CA ASP A 231 -21.89 6.82 -2.80
C ASP A 231 -22.11 6.99 -1.28
N SER A 232 -21.21 6.50 -0.43
CA SER A 232 -21.20 6.80 0.99
C SER A 232 -21.09 8.32 1.17
N GLU A 233 -21.85 8.86 2.12
CA GLU A 233 -21.96 10.30 2.36
C GLU A 233 -20.58 10.91 2.61
N ILE A 234 -20.18 11.85 1.74
CA ILE A 234 -18.95 12.61 1.90
C ILE A 234 -19.22 13.70 2.94
N PRO A 235 -18.50 13.76 4.06
CA PRO A 235 -18.78 14.72 5.11
C PRO A 235 -18.62 16.16 4.61
N ALA A 236 -19.59 17.02 4.93
CA ALA A 236 -19.58 18.43 4.54
C ALA A 236 -18.45 19.21 5.24
N SER A 237 -18.16 18.86 6.50
CA SER A 237 -17.11 19.47 7.33
C SER A 237 -16.25 18.38 7.98
N LEU A 238 -14.99 18.71 8.28
CA LEU A 238 -14.04 17.84 8.95
C LEU A 238 -13.30 18.58 10.04
N THR A 239 -13.03 17.89 11.14
CA THR A 239 -12.04 18.31 12.15
C THR A 239 -10.80 17.44 11.99
N ILE A 240 -9.70 18.04 11.53
CA ILE A 240 -8.45 17.37 11.24
C ILE A 240 -7.47 17.64 12.37
N GLY A 241 -6.96 16.57 12.98
CA GLY A 241 -5.88 16.62 13.96
C GLY A 241 -4.53 16.72 13.25
N LEU A 242 -3.70 17.70 13.62
CA LEU A 242 -2.31 17.74 13.19
C LEU A 242 -1.45 17.09 14.26
N HIS A 243 -0.64 16.13 13.85
CA HIS A 243 0.36 15.53 14.74
C HIS A 243 1.73 15.58 14.09
N ARG A 244 2.62 16.30 14.74
CA ARG A 244 4.04 16.30 14.42
C ARG A 244 4.72 15.30 15.33
N THR A 245 5.15 14.18 14.75
CA THR A 245 5.88 13.14 15.50
C THR A 245 7.19 13.69 16.07
N ALA A 246 7.85 12.98 16.98
CA ALA A 246 9.20 13.30 17.45
C ALA A 246 10.21 13.47 16.31
N GLU A 247 9.95 12.86 15.16
CA GLU A 247 10.80 12.91 13.97
C GLU A 247 10.62 14.20 13.14
N TRP A 248 9.67 15.08 13.52
CA TRP A 248 9.36 16.30 12.77
C TRP A 248 10.58 17.18 12.48
N GLY A 249 11.48 17.32 13.45
CA GLY A 249 12.70 18.11 13.29
C GLY A 249 13.68 17.56 12.26
N LYS A 250 13.58 16.26 11.93
CA LYS A 250 14.41 15.58 10.92
C LYS A 250 13.85 15.74 9.49
N ALA A 251 12.58 16.15 9.34
CA ALA A 251 11.99 16.39 8.03
C ALA A 251 12.67 17.56 7.33
N PRO A 252 12.97 17.46 6.03
CA PRO A 252 13.42 18.60 5.24
C PRO A 252 12.43 19.78 5.30
N ALA A 253 12.93 21.00 5.19
CA ALA A 253 12.11 22.22 5.28
C ALA A 253 10.94 22.16 4.28
N TYR A 254 11.19 21.77 3.03
CA TYR A 254 10.15 21.69 2.01
C TYR A 254 9.02 20.69 2.33
N VAL A 255 9.31 19.61 3.09
CA VAL A 255 8.28 18.67 3.56
C VAL A 255 7.41 19.32 4.63
N ARG A 256 8.05 20.03 5.58
CA ARG A 256 7.34 20.76 6.63
C ARG A 256 6.47 21.87 6.04
N ASP A 257 7.02 22.63 5.09
CA ASP A 257 6.32 23.73 4.41
C ASP A 257 5.12 23.21 3.61
N ALA A 258 5.27 22.10 2.90
CA ALA A 258 4.18 21.46 2.16
C ALA A 258 3.07 20.93 3.08
N TYR A 259 3.44 20.36 4.21
CA TYR A 259 2.48 19.91 5.24
C TYR A 259 1.69 21.08 5.81
N GLU A 260 2.36 22.15 6.26
CA GLU A 260 1.71 23.35 6.81
C GLU A 260 0.83 24.06 5.74
N ALA A 261 1.33 24.14 4.51
CA ALA A 261 0.54 24.70 3.40
C ALA A 261 -0.73 23.89 3.12
N THR A 262 -0.65 22.55 3.25
CA THR A 262 -1.79 21.67 3.12
C THR A 262 -2.81 21.90 4.25
N ALA A 263 -2.35 21.97 5.49
CA ALA A 263 -3.21 22.27 6.65
C ALA A 263 -3.91 23.63 6.49
N ALA A 264 -3.16 24.67 6.07
CA ALA A 264 -3.72 26.00 5.82
C ALA A 264 -4.75 26.01 4.68
N ARG A 265 -4.54 25.18 3.64
CA ARG A 265 -5.48 25.04 2.53
C ARG A 265 -6.78 24.37 2.98
N LEU A 266 -6.69 23.32 3.78
CA LEU A 266 -7.84 22.63 4.35
C LEU A 266 -8.63 23.54 5.29
N PHE A 267 -7.95 24.34 6.13
CA PHE A 267 -8.58 25.34 6.98
C PHE A 267 -9.36 26.39 6.16
N ARG A 268 -8.75 26.93 5.11
CA ARG A 268 -9.44 27.92 4.21
C ARG A 268 -10.64 27.30 3.49
N ALA A 269 -10.65 25.98 3.29
CA ALA A 269 -11.79 25.26 2.70
C ALA A 269 -12.89 24.90 3.71
N GLY A 270 -12.76 25.35 4.97
CA GLY A 270 -13.76 25.18 6.02
C GLY A 270 -13.56 23.97 6.93
N CYS A 271 -12.42 23.27 6.86
CA CYS A 271 -12.07 22.25 7.83
C CYS A 271 -11.62 22.90 9.16
N ALA A 272 -12.03 22.34 10.30
CA ALA A 272 -11.43 22.69 11.58
C ALA A 272 -10.04 21.99 11.70
N ILE A 273 -9.05 22.74 12.14
CA ILE A 273 -7.69 22.21 12.35
C ILE A 273 -7.35 22.28 13.83
N ARG A 274 -6.86 21.19 14.41
CA ARG A 274 -6.47 21.08 15.82
C ARG A 274 -5.10 20.42 15.96
N GLU A 275 -4.26 20.94 16.83
CA GLU A 275 -3.04 20.24 17.25
C GLU A 275 -3.40 19.10 18.20
N ILE A 276 -2.85 17.93 17.94
CA ILE A 276 -3.03 16.73 18.78
C ILE A 276 -1.68 16.31 19.32
N PRO A 277 -1.30 16.74 20.52
CA PRO A 277 -0.09 16.33 21.18
C PRO A 277 -0.30 14.94 21.79
N LEU A 278 0.09 13.87 21.07
CA LEU A 278 0.16 12.55 21.66
C LEU A 278 1.25 12.50 22.74
N THR A 279 1.05 11.66 23.76
CA THR A 279 2.04 11.54 24.85
C THR A 279 3.37 10.98 24.32
N PRO A 280 4.52 11.28 24.98
CA PRO A 280 5.83 10.79 24.56
C PRO A 280 5.95 9.26 24.45
N ASP A 281 5.07 8.51 25.10
CA ASP A 281 5.03 7.05 24.95
C ASP A 281 4.74 6.61 23.51
N TYR A 282 4.00 7.42 22.73
CA TYR A 282 3.76 7.12 21.32
C TYR A 282 5.03 7.18 20.47
N ASP A 283 5.97 8.05 20.80
CA ASP A 283 7.25 8.15 20.07
C ASP A 283 8.07 6.86 20.18
N ARG A 284 7.91 6.11 21.27
CA ARG A 284 8.57 4.82 21.51
C ARG A 284 7.99 3.68 20.65
N LEU A 285 6.82 3.87 20.05
CA LEU A 285 6.19 2.84 19.22
C LEU A 285 6.97 2.54 17.94
N SER A 286 7.72 3.50 17.40
CA SER A 286 8.57 3.26 16.23
C SER A 286 9.69 2.26 16.52
N ASP A 287 10.31 2.36 17.69
CA ASP A 287 11.34 1.42 18.13
C ASP A 287 10.75 0.07 18.53
N ALA A 288 9.60 0.09 19.22
CA ALA A 288 8.86 -1.12 19.55
C ALA A 288 8.47 -1.91 18.30
N GLN A 289 7.97 -1.23 17.25
CA GLN A 289 7.64 -1.84 15.96
C GLN A 289 8.88 -2.50 15.34
N HIS A 290 10.00 -1.78 15.31
CA HIS A 290 11.25 -2.30 14.74
C HIS A 290 11.71 -3.58 15.46
N LEU A 291 11.74 -3.55 16.78
CA LEU A 291 12.13 -4.69 17.62
C LEU A 291 11.20 -5.90 17.42
N ILE A 292 9.87 -5.67 17.39
CA ILE A 292 8.88 -6.75 17.14
C ILE A 292 9.11 -7.36 15.77
N VAL A 293 9.28 -6.53 14.71
CA VAL A 293 9.57 -7.02 13.35
C VAL A 293 10.84 -7.84 13.32
N GLN A 294 11.94 -7.37 13.90
CA GLN A 294 13.20 -8.12 13.95
C GLN A 294 13.03 -9.48 14.63
N TYR A 295 12.36 -9.49 15.79
CA TYR A 295 12.13 -10.72 16.56
C TYR A 295 11.30 -11.75 15.78
N GLU A 296 10.17 -11.33 15.20
CA GLU A 296 9.25 -12.21 14.49
C GLU A 296 9.85 -12.70 13.17
N THR A 297 10.40 -11.78 12.37
CA THR A 297 10.99 -12.10 11.07
C THR A 297 12.13 -13.09 11.21
N ALA A 298 13.04 -12.89 12.19
CA ALA A 298 14.18 -13.79 12.38
C ALA A 298 13.76 -15.25 12.66
N ARG A 299 12.64 -15.44 13.34
CA ARG A 299 12.11 -16.77 13.64
C ARG A 299 11.34 -17.38 12.47
N LEU A 300 10.68 -16.56 11.69
CA LEU A 300 9.96 -17.01 10.50
C LEU A 300 10.92 -17.36 9.34
N PHE A 301 12.08 -16.71 9.27
CA PHE A 301 13.11 -16.93 8.24
C PHE A 301 14.28 -17.80 8.73
N ASP A 302 14.10 -18.56 9.79
CA ASP A 302 15.11 -19.44 10.37
C ASP A 302 15.56 -20.55 9.40
N TRP A 303 14.65 -21.05 8.53
CA TRP A 303 15.00 -22.02 7.49
C TRP A 303 15.99 -21.41 6.46
N GLU A 304 15.72 -20.21 5.96
CA GLU A 304 16.57 -19.53 5.01
C GLU A 304 17.95 -19.22 5.60
N LEU A 305 17.96 -18.84 6.87
CA LEU A 305 19.22 -18.56 7.57
C LEU A 305 20.07 -19.82 7.74
N ARG A 306 19.47 -21.00 7.89
CA ARG A 306 20.18 -22.28 8.07
C ARG A 306 20.48 -22.97 6.76
N GLU A 307 19.50 -23.09 5.87
CA GLU A 307 19.58 -23.97 4.69
C GLU A 307 19.89 -23.20 3.39
N ALA A 308 19.63 -21.91 3.34
CA ALA A 308 19.87 -21.05 2.18
C ALA A 308 20.84 -19.90 2.47
N ARG A 309 21.63 -20.01 3.54
CA ARG A 309 22.49 -18.96 4.09
C ARG A 309 23.39 -18.30 3.05
N ASP A 310 24.05 -19.11 2.21
CA ASP A 310 25.01 -18.63 1.20
C ASP A 310 24.33 -17.83 0.08
N GLY A 311 23.04 -18.04 -0.12
CA GLY A 311 22.22 -17.29 -1.05
C GLY A 311 21.70 -15.97 -0.50
N LEU A 312 21.74 -15.73 0.82
CA LEU A 312 21.27 -14.50 1.44
C LEU A 312 22.30 -13.37 1.32
N ASP A 313 21.84 -12.15 1.07
CA ASP A 313 22.65 -10.95 1.19
C ASP A 313 23.16 -10.79 2.63
N GLU A 314 24.36 -10.23 2.76
CA GLU A 314 24.97 -9.97 4.09
C GLU A 314 24.03 -9.16 5.00
N GLY A 315 23.38 -8.12 4.45
CA GLY A 315 22.45 -7.30 5.23
C GLY A 315 21.22 -8.06 5.73
N VAL A 316 20.67 -8.99 4.92
CA VAL A 316 19.56 -9.85 5.34
C VAL A 316 20.02 -10.80 6.45
N ARG A 317 21.20 -11.41 6.28
CA ARG A 317 21.79 -12.30 7.31
C ARG A 317 21.97 -11.60 8.64
N SER A 318 22.66 -10.44 8.63
CA SER A 318 22.89 -9.63 9.84
C SER A 318 21.58 -9.32 10.55
N LEU A 319 20.57 -8.87 9.82
CA LEU A 319 19.27 -8.54 10.37
C LEU A 319 18.58 -9.74 11.03
N LEU A 320 18.64 -10.92 10.40
CA LEU A 320 18.05 -12.14 10.96
C LEU A 320 18.83 -12.61 12.19
N GLU A 321 20.17 -12.55 12.17
CA GLU A 321 21.03 -12.90 13.32
C GLU A 321 20.79 -11.94 14.50
N GLU A 322 20.71 -10.64 14.26
CA GLU A 322 20.34 -9.64 15.26
C GLU A 322 18.96 -9.90 15.86
N GLY A 323 17.99 -10.24 14.99
CA GLY A 323 16.63 -10.58 15.43
C GLY A 323 16.55 -11.85 16.28
N LEU A 324 17.39 -12.87 16.01
CA LEU A 324 17.50 -14.06 16.87
C LEU A 324 18.11 -13.72 18.23
N ALA A 325 18.97 -12.71 18.30
CA ALA A 325 19.58 -12.25 19.55
C ALA A 325 18.63 -11.39 20.42
N VAL A 326 17.50 -10.91 19.88
CA VAL A 326 16.52 -10.13 20.66
C VAL A 326 15.93 -10.99 21.78
N PRO A 327 16.06 -10.57 23.07
CA PRO A 327 15.50 -11.32 24.19
C PRO A 327 13.96 -11.36 24.16
N GLN A 328 13.38 -12.49 24.56
CA GLN A 328 11.92 -12.61 24.71
C GLN A 328 11.32 -11.54 25.62
N SER A 329 12.03 -11.14 26.68
CA SER A 329 11.56 -10.10 27.60
C SER A 329 11.45 -8.73 26.92
N ALA A 330 12.38 -8.39 26.02
CA ALA A 330 12.33 -7.15 25.25
C ALA A 330 11.16 -7.17 24.26
N TYR A 331 10.94 -8.30 23.55
CA TYR A 331 9.78 -8.50 22.69
C TYR A 331 8.46 -8.34 23.44
N ASN A 332 8.34 -9.00 24.62
CA ASN A 332 7.13 -8.88 25.44
C ASN A 332 6.89 -7.44 25.89
N ALA A 333 7.92 -6.73 26.35
CA ALA A 333 7.80 -5.33 26.76
C ALA A 333 7.36 -4.41 25.60
N ALA A 334 7.84 -4.66 24.38
CA ALA A 334 7.42 -3.92 23.19
C ALA A 334 5.94 -4.21 22.83
N GLN A 335 5.52 -5.46 22.93
CA GLN A 335 4.11 -5.87 22.73
C GLN A 335 3.19 -5.25 23.79
N ASP A 336 3.59 -5.23 25.07
CA ASP A 336 2.82 -4.62 26.15
C ASP A 336 2.66 -3.12 25.96
N LEU A 337 3.71 -2.42 25.52
CA LEU A 337 3.64 -1.00 25.17
C LEU A 337 2.63 -0.77 24.03
N ALA A 338 2.75 -1.55 22.97
CA ALA A 338 1.86 -1.47 21.82
C ALA A 338 0.39 -1.71 22.21
N ALA A 339 0.11 -2.78 22.98
CA ALA A 339 -1.24 -3.11 23.42
C ALA A 339 -1.86 -2.01 24.28
N ARG A 340 -1.09 -1.45 25.23
CA ARG A 340 -1.53 -0.35 26.09
C ARG A 340 -1.89 0.91 25.28
N LEU A 341 -1.10 1.27 24.27
CA LEU A 341 -1.37 2.47 23.48
C LEU A 341 -2.47 2.24 22.45
N ARG A 342 -2.62 1.04 21.90
CA ARG A 342 -3.77 0.68 21.06
C ARG A 342 -5.09 0.86 21.80
N SER A 343 -5.17 0.42 23.06
CA SER A 343 -6.42 0.46 23.84
C SER A 343 -6.90 1.88 24.11
N ARG A 344 -6.01 2.87 24.19
CA ARG A 344 -6.36 4.27 24.45
C ARG A 344 -6.39 5.16 23.19
N PHE A 345 -5.85 4.71 22.07
CA PHE A 345 -5.69 5.54 20.86
C PHE A 345 -7.00 6.16 20.38
N ALA A 346 -8.11 5.43 20.44
CA ALA A 346 -9.42 5.96 20.05
C ALA A 346 -9.86 7.11 20.95
N GLU A 347 -9.52 7.06 22.23
CA GLU A 347 -9.81 8.13 23.21
C GLU A 347 -8.89 9.33 22.99
N ASP A 348 -7.60 9.10 22.74
CA ASP A 348 -6.61 10.16 22.49
C ASP A 348 -6.93 10.95 21.20
N LEU A 349 -7.77 10.41 20.31
CA LEU A 349 -8.30 11.09 19.11
C LEU A 349 -9.67 11.72 19.31
N GLN A 350 -10.17 11.89 20.55
CA GLN A 350 -11.46 12.54 20.74
C GLN A 350 -11.47 13.97 20.19
N GLY A 351 -12.58 14.32 19.52
CA GLY A 351 -12.78 15.65 18.96
C GLY A 351 -12.09 15.92 17.63
N VAL A 352 -11.48 14.90 17.01
CA VAL A 352 -11.02 14.94 15.60
C VAL A 352 -11.56 13.75 14.83
N ASP A 353 -11.76 13.96 13.53
CA ASP A 353 -12.22 12.91 12.62
C ASP A 353 -11.06 12.00 12.17
N LEU A 354 -9.89 12.58 11.96
CA LEU A 354 -8.67 11.88 11.58
C LEU A 354 -7.43 12.69 11.97
N LEU A 355 -6.27 12.03 12.00
CA LEU A 355 -4.98 12.71 12.03
C LEU A 355 -4.43 12.90 10.63
N MET A 356 -3.77 14.01 10.38
CA MET A 356 -2.89 14.25 9.25
C MET A 356 -1.44 14.28 9.76
N VAL A 357 -0.56 13.51 9.11
CA VAL A 357 0.87 13.43 9.42
C VAL A 357 1.69 13.42 8.13
N PRO A 358 3.01 13.69 8.15
CA PRO A 358 3.82 13.61 6.95
C PRO A 358 3.77 12.23 6.29
N GLY A 359 3.67 12.16 4.96
CA GLY A 359 3.53 10.91 4.21
C GLY A 359 4.85 10.19 3.94
N SER A 360 5.94 10.95 3.84
CA SER A 360 7.28 10.43 3.57
C SER A 360 8.35 11.38 4.14
N GLU A 361 9.59 10.90 4.16
CA GLU A 361 10.75 11.70 4.60
C GLU A 361 11.17 12.77 3.58
N GLY A 362 10.55 12.79 2.41
CA GLY A 362 10.82 13.72 1.32
C GLY A 362 10.42 13.13 -0.03
N GLU A 363 10.95 13.72 -1.09
CA GLU A 363 10.87 13.15 -2.43
C GLU A 363 11.58 11.78 -2.50
N PRO A 364 11.20 10.89 -3.45
CA PRO A 364 11.85 9.59 -3.59
C PRO A 364 13.37 9.74 -3.78
N PRO A 365 14.21 9.03 -3.01
CA PRO A 365 15.66 9.05 -3.18
C PRO A 365 16.10 8.28 -4.43
N PRO A 366 17.43 8.26 -4.76
CA PRO A 366 17.97 7.44 -5.84
C PRO A 366 17.61 5.96 -5.71
N VAL A 367 17.60 5.24 -6.83
CA VAL A 367 17.23 3.80 -6.91
C VAL A 367 18.07 2.88 -6.01
N SER A 368 19.25 3.32 -5.58
CA SER A 368 20.11 2.59 -4.63
C SER A 368 19.59 2.61 -3.19
N SER A 369 18.53 3.35 -2.92
CA SER A 369 17.87 3.43 -1.61
C SER A 369 16.39 3.06 -1.75
N CYS A 370 15.79 2.50 -0.72
CA CYS A 370 14.35 2.27 -0.66
C CYS A 370 13.59 3.41 0.02
N GLY A 371 14.29 4.43 0.52
CA GLY A 371 13.74 5.47 1.38
C GLY A 371 13.44 5.00 2.80
N GLY A 372 13.30 5.94 3.72
CA GLY A 372 12.97 5.67 5.12
C GLY A 372 11.47 5.48 5.38
N ASN A 373 11.14 5.21 6.64
CA ASN A 373 9.77 5.00 7.11
C ASN A 373 9.52 5.57 8.52
N MET A 374 10.30 6.60 8.92
CA MET A 374 10.23 7.16 10.27
C MET A 374 8.86 7.75 10.62
N PHE A 375 8.11 8.27 9.64
CA PHE A 375 6.76 8.80 9.85
C PHE A 375 5.66 7.74 9.75
N ILE A 376 5.99 6.46 9.47
CA ILE A 376 5.00 5.41 9.16
C ILE A 376 4.92 4.36 10.27
N ARG A 377 6.06 3.97 10.87
CA ARG A 377 6.14 2.82 11.79
C ARG A 377 5.20 2.91 13.00
N LEU A 378 5.07 4.10 13.56
CA LEU A 378 4.21 4.35 14.73
C LEU A 378 2.77 3.87 14.47
N TRP A 379 2.21 4.22 13.31
CA TRP A 379 0.82 3.91 12.95
C TRP A 379 0.58 2.43 12.68
N MET A 380 1.62 1.71 12.24
CA MET A 380 1.58 0.25 12.15
C MET A 380 1.31 -0.39 13.50
N THR A 381 2.03 0.10 14.53
CA THR A 381 1.95 -0.43 15.89
C THR A 381 0.58 -0.23 16.51
N LEU A 382 -0.15 0.81 16.10
CA LEU A 382 -1.50 1.11 16.58
C LEU A 382 -2.61 0.32 15.86
N HIS A 383 -2.27 -0.48 14.84
CA HIS A 383 -3.25 -1.19 14.02
C HIS A 383 -4.28 -0.28 13.32
N ALA A 384 -4.03 1.02 13.31
CA ALA A 384 -4.91 2.05 12.75
C ALA A 384 -4.93 1.98 11.21
N PRO A 385 -6.06 2.24 10.55
CA PRO A 385 -6.07 2.41 9.11
C PRO A 385 -5.28 3.68 8.74
N ASP A 386 -4.49 3.59 7.69
CA ASP A 386 -3.54 4.61 7.26
C ASP A 386 -3.60 4.74 5.73
N LEU A 387 -3.81 5.97 5.25
CA LEU A 387 -3.98 6.29 3.84
C LEU A 387 -2.95 7.33 3.40
N SER A 388 -2.14 6.99 2.40
CA SER A 388 -1.29 7.97 1.71
C SER A 388 -2.11 8.77 0.72
N LEU A 389 -2.02 10.10 0.78
CA LEU A 389 -2.68 11.01 -0.15
C LEU A 389 -1.65 12.01 -0.74
N PRO A 390 -1.51 12.09 -2.07
CA PRO A 390 -0.66 13.08 -2.71
C PRO A 390 -1.13 14.52 -2.43
N ILE A 391 -0.18 15.44 -2.19
CA ILE A 391 -0.47 16.85 -1.90
C ILE A 391 0.14 17.83 -2.90
N GLY A 392 0.92 17.34 -3.85
CA GLY A 392 1.57 18.11 -4.89
C GLY A 392 3.04 17.77 -5.06
N PRO A 393 3.75 18.47 -5.94
CA PRO A 393 5.16 18.25 -6.20
C PRO A 393 6.06 18.88 -5.13
N GLY A 394 7.20 18.25 -4.90
CA GLY A 394 8.33 18.81 -4.17
C GLY A 394 9.26 19.64 -5.05
N PRO A 395 10.43 20.03 -4.54
CA PRO A 395 11.36 20.93 -5.22
C PRO A 395 11.89 20.42 -6.57
N THR A 396 11.98 19.10 -6.75
CA THR A 396 12.45 18.51 -8.03
C THR A 396 11.31 18.05 -8.93
N GLY A 397 10.05 18.31 -8.53
CA GLY A 397 8.85 17.91 -9.27
C GLY A 397 8.33 16.52 -8.89
N MET A 398 9.01 15.81 -8.00
CA MET A 398 8.56 14.51 -7.52
C MET A 398 7.44 14.67 -6.47
N PRO A 399 6.54 13.68 -6.32
CA PRO A 399 5.38 13.83 -5.45
C PRO A 399 5.74 13.91 -3.97
N LEU A 400 4.98 14.73 -3.25
CA LEU A 400 4.88 14.74 -1.80
C LEU A 400 3.50 14.25 -1.37
N SER A 401 3.39 13.70 -0.17
CA SER A 401 2.13 13.17 0.36
C SER A 401 1.98 13.46 1.86
N VAL A 402 0.75 13.33 2.32
CA VAL A 402 0.41 13.19 3.74
C VAL A 402 -0.15 11.80 4.00
N GLN A 403 -0.06 11.35 5.24
CA GLN A 403 -0.82 10.22 5.75
C GLN A 403 -2.07 10.72 6.46
N LEU A 404 -3.18 10.05 6.25
CA LEU A 404 -4.44 10.25 6.94
C LEU A 404 -4.70 9.02 7.80
N ILE A 405 -4.76 9.21 9.12
CA ILE A 405 -4.89 8.12 10.11
C ILE A 405 -6.24 8.25 10.80
N ALA A 406 -7.01 7.17 10.86
CA ALA A 406 -8.25 7.12 11.63
C ALA A 406 -8.17 6.07 12.76
N ARG A 407 -9.22 5.97 13.56
CA ARG A 407 -9.32 4.96 14.61
C ARG A 407 -9.41 3.56 13.99
N PRO A 408 -8.86 2.53 14.66
CA PRO A 408 -9.05 1.15 14.21
C PRO A 408 -10.54 0.84 13.97
N GLY A 409 -10.84 0.23 12.81
CA GLY A 409 -12.21 -0.09 12.38
C GLY A 409 -12.94 1.03 11.64
N GLU A 410 -12.38 2.25 11.56
CA GLU A 410 -12.98 3.38 10.84
C GLU A 410 -12.54 3.48 9.36
N ASP A 411 -12.16 2.39 8.72
CA ASP A 411 -11.65 2.37 7.34
C ASP A 411 -12.59 3.05 6.35
N ALA A 412 -13.88 2.73 6.40
CA ALA A 412 -14.87 3.34 5.49
C ALA A 412 -15.01 4.85 5.73
N ALA A 413 -15.02 5.27 7.00
CA ALA A 413 -15.08 6.69 7.35
C ALA A 413 -13.80 7.41 6.92
N LEU A 414 -12.62 6.78 7.08
CA LEU A 414 -11.35 7.33 6.60
C LEU A 414 -11.39 7.59 5.09
N LEU A 415 -11.91 6.64 4.31
CA LEU A 415 -12.02 6.80 2.86
C LEU A 415 -12.97 7.95 2.46
N ALA A 416 -14.14 8.06 3.10
CA ALA A 416 -15.07 9.16 2.84
C ALA A 416 -14.45 10.53 3.18
N ARG A 417 -13.72 10.60 4.31
CA ARG A 417 -12.97 11.80 4.75
C ARG A 417 -11.82 12.13 3.80
N ALA A 418 -11.04 11.12 3.39
CA ALA A 418 -9.94 11.26 2.44
C ALA A 418 -10.45 11.76 1.08
N ARG A 419 -11.59 11.25 0.59
CA ARG A 419 -12.21 11.74 -0.63
C ARG A 419 -12.59 13.23 -0.55
N ARG A 420 -13.09 13.68 0.61
CA ARG A 420 -13.35 15.11 0.84
C ARG A 420 -12.06 15.93 0.77
N ILE A 421 -11.00 15.47 1.41
CA ILE A 421 -9.70 16.15 1.40
C ILE A 421 -9.13 16.18 -0.03
N GLU A 422 -9.17 15.07 -0.75
CA GLU A 422 -8.74 14.98 -2.15
C GLU A 422 -9.47 16.00 -3.03
N GLN A 423 -10.81 16.11 -2.92
CA GLN A 423 -11.61 17.08 -3.66
C GLN A 423 -11.25 18.53 -3.32
N ILE A 424 -10.90 18.83 -2.08
CA ILE A 424 -10.42 20.16 -1.67
C ILE A 424 -9.06 20.43 -2.32
N LEU A 425 -8.15 19.45 -2.27
CA LEU A 425 -6.81 19.57 -2.82
C LEU A 425 -6.75 19.53 -4.37
N ALA A 426 -7.76 19.07 -5.06
CA ALA A 426 -7.87 19.13 -6.51
C ALA A 426 -8.32 20.51 -7.04
N LYS A 427 -9.02 21.30 -6.23
CA LYS A 427 -9.43 22.67 -6.62
C LYS A 427 -8.22 23.58 -6.63
N LYS A 428 -7.96 24.26 -7.73
CA LYS A 428 -6.86 25.24 -7.85
C LYS A 428 -7.11 26.51 -7.06
#